data_5ac224cb09ae2c2df2a75ebdbb069536
#
_entry.id   5ac224cb09ae2c2df2a75ebdbb069536
#
_cell.length_a   1.000
_cell.length_b   1.000
_cell.length_c   1.000
_cell.angle_alpha   90.00
_cell.angle_beta   90.00
_cell.angle_gamma   90.00
#
_symmetry.space_group_name_H-M   'P 1'
#
loop_
_entity.id
_entity.type
_entity.pdbx_description
1 polymer ?
#
loop_
_entity_poly.entity_id
_entity_poly.type
_entity_poly.pdbx_seq_one_letter_code
_entity_poly.pdbx_strand_id
1 'polypeptide(L)'
;MARAYRAALAACVAASLLTMTPAVALAADSSGSMSIEAAAEALRNELEPTMTTFENLQEQQASRRSIDISNARVQGLQDVMYDGNPVRPTITLKLDKKTLVEGSDFDVVFKGDIVNPGNVSVTVVGKGAYIGSIETGFAIVPGDLAYATIDVIPDQEETGEELQPAPTVEMGGKTLVEGVDYTVSYADNVEKGTATVVVTGMGNCTGEQHATFEVLEAPDEPKGGAISAALPFVAGPAIVAAIALGIVAFTLARRKNDPRR
;
A
#
# COMPACT_ATOMS: atom_id res chain seq x y z
N MET A 1 -5.48 41.30 14.29
CA MET A 1 -6.42 41.20 15.41
C MET A 1 -6.06 40.13 16.45
N ALA A 2 -5.56 38.94 16.08
CA ALA A 2 -5.23 37.86 17.04
C ALA A 2 -4.12 38.19 18.05
N ARG A 3 -3.13 39.02 17.69
CA ARG A 3 -2.04 39.44 18.62
C ARG A 3 -2.51 40.44 19.69
N ALA A 4 -3.40 41.37 19.34
CA ALA A 4 -3.97 42.32 20.30
C ALA A 4 -4.89 41.66 21.32
N TYR A 5 -5.62 40.60 20.91
CA TYR A 5 -6.49 39.85 21.79
C TYR A 5 -5.72 38.97 22.79
N ARG A 6 -4.57 38.41 22.36
CA ARG A 6 -3.65 37.66 23.26
C ARG A 6 -3.03 38.54 24.31
N ALA A 7 -2.66 39.77 23.95
CA ALA A 7 -2.12 40.75 24.89
C ALA A 7 -3.16 41.22 25.89
N ALA A 8 -4.40 41.47 25.48
CA ALA A 8 -5.51 41.84 26.37
C ALA A 8 -5.91 40.73 27.34
N LEU A 9 -5.89 39.46 26.89
CA LEU A 9 -6.18 38.33 27.75
C LEU A 9 -5.08 38.07 28.79
N ALA A 10 -3.81 38.18 28.39
CA ALA A 10 -2.67 38.09 29.30
C ALA A 10 -2.70 39.19 30.37
N ALA A 11 -3.16 40.38 29.99
CA ALA A 11 -3.32 41.49 30.92
C ALA A 11 -4.48 41.27 31.92
N CYS A 12 -5.59 40.63 31.51
CA CYS A 12 -6.69 40.27 32.42
C CYS A 12 -6.31 39.17 33.40
N VAL A 13 -5.53 38.16 32.97
CA VAL A 13 -5.01 37.11 33.87
C VAL A 13 -3.99 37.71 34.86
N ALA A 14 -3.12 38.61 34.41
CA ALA A 14 -2.19 39.31 35.29
C ALA A 14 -2.91 40.23 36.29
N ALA A 15 -4.00 40.90 35.89
CA ALA A 15 -4.80 41.77 36.79
C ALA A 15 -5.58 40.93 37.82
N SER A 16 -6.04 39.71 37.50
CA SER A 16 -6.67 38.80 38.44
C SER A 16 -5.70 38.24 39.49
N LEU A 17 -4.43 38.05 39.12
CA LEU A 17 -3.35 37.61 39.99
C LEU A 17 -2.99 38.71 41.05
N LEU A 18 -3.24 40.00 40.78
CA LEU A 18 -2.89 41.08 41.66
C LEU A 18 -3.89 41.29 42.81
N THR A 19 -5.07 40.66 42.73
CA THR A 19 -6.15 40.75 43.77
C THR A 19 -6.26 39.51 44.64
N MET A 20 -5.45 38.48 44.40
CA MET A 20 -5.49 37.16 45.10
C MET A 20 -4.49 37.10 46.27
N THR A 21 -4.56 38.05 47.16
CA THR A 21 -3.66 38.09 48.33
C THR A 21 -4.13 37.37 49.64
N PRO A 22 -5.32 36.76 49.75
CA PRO A 22 -5.65 36.09 51.02
C PRO A 22 -5.17 34.64 51.19
N ALA A 23 -4.97 33.89 50.11
CA ALA A 23 -4.63 32.47 50.24
C ALA A 23 -3.16 32.20 50.61
N VAL A 24 -2.24 33.05 50.20
CA VAL A 24 -0.84 32.97 50.57
C VAL A 24 -0.59 33.26 52.06
N ALA A 25 -1.49 34.00 52.69
CA ALA A 25 -1.40 34.35 54.11
C ALA A 25 -1.77 33.22 55.05
N LEU A 26 -2.48 32.17 54.58
CA LEU A 26 -2.99 31.10 55.42
C LEU A 26 -2.02 29.89 55.57
N ALA A 27 -0.95 29.84 54.78
CA ALA A 27 -0.01 28.74 54.74
C ALA A 27 1.27 29.00 55.58
N ALA A 28 1.30 30.09 56.36
CA ALA A 28 2.39 30.38 57.24
C ALA A 28 2.30 29.51 58.53
N ASP A 29 3.39 28.87 58.90
CA ASP A 29 3.45 28.17 60.17
C ASP A 29 3.44 29.16 61.36
N SER A 30 3.40 28.64 62.56
CA SER A 30 3.37 29.46 63.80
C SER A 30 4.64 30.33 64.00
N SER A 31 5.64 30.26 63.13
CA SER A 31 6.86 31.08 63.13
C SER A 31 6.81 32.21 62.09
N GLY A 32 5.72 32.28 61.29
CA GLY A 32 5.58 33.28 60.23
C GLY A 32 6.43 33.05 58.99
N SER A 33 7.07 31.90 58.88
CA SER A 33 7.90 31.51 57.73
C SER A 33 7.17 30.48 56.90
N MET A 34 6.92 30.76 55.64
CA MET A 34 6.29 29.85 54.69
C MET A 34 7.41 29.17 53.84
N SER A 35 7.37 27.84 53.74
CA SER A 35 8.26 27.21 52.78
C SER A 35 7.86 27.54 51.34
N ILE A 36 8.85 27.65 50.45
CA ILE A 36 8.62 27.93 49.02
C ILE A 36 7.73 26.86 48.39
N GLU A 37 7.82 25.62 48.88
CA GLU A 37 6.96 24.51 48.42
C GLU A 37 5.50 24.68 48.81
N ALA A 38 5.20 25.07 50.08
CA ALA A 38 3.82 25.32 50.51
C ALA A 38 3.19 26.52 49.76
N ALA A 39 3.98 27.55 49.48
CA ALA A 39 3.53 28.70 48.66
C ALA A 39 3.27 28.30 47.21
N ALA A 40 4.11 27.44 46.64
CA ALA A 40 3.94 26.95 45.27
C ALA A 40 2.71 26.04 45.15
N GLU A 41 2.41 25.24 46.16
CA GLU A 41 1.25 24.36 46.18
C GLU A 41 -0.06 25.12 46.37
N ALA A 42 -0.09 26.13 47.24
CA ALA A 42 -1.22 27.03 47.40
C ALA A 42 -1.52 27.79 46.11
N LEU A 43 -0.50 28.32 45.44
CA LEU A 43 -0.65 28.97 44.12
C LEU A 43 -1.14 28.01 43.04
N ARG A 44 -0.66 26.77 43.04
CA ARG A 44 -1.11 25.74 42.10
C ARG A 44 -2.59 25.45 42.28
N ASN A 45 -3.02 25.20 43.52
CA ASN A 45 -4.42 24.88 43.85
C ASN A 45 -5.38 26.03 43.53
N GLU A 46 -4.96 27.30 43.62
CA GLU A 46 -5.75 28.46 43.18
C GLU A 46 -5.74 28.66 41.66
N LEU A 47 -4.66 28.33 40.98
CA LEU A 47 -4.51 28.50 39.53
C LEU A 47 -5.22 27.38 38.72
N GLU A 48 -5.21 26.13 39.21
CA GLU A 48 -5.80 24.98 38.50
C GLU A 48 -7.28 25.20 38.08
N PRO A 49 -8.21 25.66 38.98
CA PRO A 49 -9.60 25.88 38.57
C PRO A 49 -9.75 27.03 37.57
N THR A 50 -8.89 28.05 37.60
CA THR A 50 -8.91 29.14 36.61
C THR A 50 -8.32 28.72 35.25
N MET A 51 -7.27 27.91 35.25
CA MET A 51 -6.69 27.32 34.06
C MET A 51 -7.69 26.38 33.37
N THR A 52 -8.34 25.49 34.12
CA THR A 52 -9.36 24.56 33.58
C THR A 52 -10.57 25.34 33.02
N THR A 53 -10.98 26.41 33.68
CA THR A 53 -12.08 27.27 33.17
C THR A 53 -11.66 27.99 31.89
N PHE A 54 -10.40 28.43 31.80
CA PHE A 54 -9.87 29.11 30.61
C PHE A 54 -9.76 28.14 29.42
N GLU A 55 -9.27 26.92 29.62
CA GLU A 55 -9.24 25.87 28.61
C GLU A 55 -10.63 25.53 28.10
N ASN A 56 -11.60 25.32 29.00
CA ASN A 56 -12.99 25.08 28.66
C ASN A 56 -13.62 26.22 27.85
N LEU A 57 -13.31 27.48 28.18
CA LEU A 57 -13.77 28.64 27.42
C LEU A 57 -13.14 28.72 26.04
N GLN A 58 -11.86 28.35 25.89
CA GLN A 58 -11.18 28.27 24.59
C GLN A 58 -11.78 27.15 23.72
N GLU A 59 -12.03 25.99 24.27
CA GLU A 59 -12.70 24.87 23.56
C GLU A 59 -14.12 25.26 23.12
N GLN A 60 -14.88 25.90 24.00
CA GLN A 60 -16.23 26.41 23.66
C GLN A 60 -16.18 27.48 22.57
N GLN A 61 -15.20 28.37 22.57
CA GLN A 61 -15.04 29.38 21.52
C GLN A 61 -14.57 28.77 20.20
N ALA A 62 -13.69 27.76 20.25
CA ALA A 62 -13.28 27.00 19.08
C ALA A 62 -14.47 26.25 18.47
N SER A 63 -15.28 25.60 19.32
CA SER A 63 -16.48 24.88 18.89
C SER A 63 -17.55 25.80 18.27
N ARG A 64 -17.71 27.03 18.79
CA ARG A 64 -18.66 28.02 18.23
C ARG A 64 -18.24 28.61 16.88
N ARG A 65 -16.96 28.48 16.50
CA ARG A 65 -16.39 28.96 15.23
C ARG A 65 -16.18 27.85 14.23
N SER A 66 -16.34 26.61 14.67
CA SER A 66 -16.15 25.45 13.79
C SER A 66 -17.36 25.25 12.88
N ILE A 67 -17.05 24.84 11.66
CA ILE A 67 -18.02 24.57 10.60
C ILE A 67 -18.13 23.07 10.47
N ASP A 68 -19.34 22.54 10.60
CA ASP A 68 -19.60 21.12 10.46
C ASP A 68 -19.61 20.71 9.00
N ILE A 69 -18.79 19.69 8.64
CA ILE A 69 -18.68 19.15 7.30
C ILE A 69 -19.64 18.00 7.00
N SER A 70 -20.45 17.56 7.97
CA SER A 70 -21.35 16.39 7.81
C SER A 70 -22.28 16.49 6.60
N ASN A 71 -22.61 17.71 6.18
CA ASN A 71 -23.44 17.98 5.00
C ASN A 71 -22.62 18.32 3.74
N ALA A 72 -21.32 18.25 3.79
CA ALA A 72 -20.49 18.53 2.62
C ALA A 72 -20.61 17.40 1.58
N ARG A 73 -20.48 17.76 0.32
CA ARG A 73 -20.55 16.82 -0.79
C ARG A 73 -19.15 16.27 -1.10
N VAL A 74 -19.00 14.97 -0.95
CA VAL A 74 -17.80 14.25 -1.36
C VAL A 74 -17.87 13.98 -2.88
N GLN A 75 -16.79 14.25 -3.59
CA GLN A 75 -16.62 14.01 -5.01
C GLN A 75 -15.27 13.33 -5.27
N GLY A 76 -15.15 12.59 -6.39
CA GLY A 76 -13.91 11.91 -6.78
C GLY A 76 -13.86 10.44 -6.38
N LEU A 77 -14.89 9.93 -5.68
CA LEU A 77 -15.03 8.51 -5.42
C LEU A 77 -15.84 7.85 -6.54
N GLN A 78 -15.24 6.85 -7.16
CA GLN A 78 -15.84 5.98 -8.16
C GLN A 78 -15.28 4.58 -7.95
N ASP A 79 -16.05 3.57 -8.34
CA ASP A 79 -15.55 2.20 -8.36
C ASP A 79 -14.40 2.09 -9.37
N VAL A 80 -13.37 1.33 -9.00
CA VAL A 80 -12.13 1.19 -9.76
C VAL A 80 -11.91 -0.29 -10.07
N MET A 81 -11.54 -0.59 -11.30
CA MET A 81 -11.15 -1.94 -11.67
C MET A 81 -9.77 -2.29 -11.12
N TYR A 82 -9.64 -3.52 -10.62
CA TYR A 82 -8.38 -4.07 -10.14
C TYR A 82 -7.33 -4.07 -11.26
N ASP A 83 -6.16 -3.55 -10.95
CA ASP A 83 -4.98 -3.55 -11.82
C ASP A 83 -3.70 -3.97 -11.07
N GLY A 84 -3.88 -4.51 -9.85
CA GLY A 84 -2.78 -4.92 -8.98
C GLY A 84 -2.07 -3.78 -8.25
N ASN A 85 -2.49 -2.54 -8.43
CA ASN A 85 -1.90 -1.37 -7.78
C ASN A 85 -2.78 -0.85 -6.62
N PRO A 86 -2.17 -0.18 -5.61
CA PRO A 86 -2.94 0.44 -4.54
C PRO A 86 -3.81 1.60 -5.06
N VAL A 87 -5.10 1.57 -4.76
CA VAL A 87 -6.08 2.58 -5.18
C VAL A 87 -6.24 3.65 -4.09
N ARG A 88 -5.86 4.89 -4.41
CA ARG A 88 -6.07 6.07 -3.55
C ARG A 88 -6.65 7.21 -4.39
N PRO A 89 -7.97 7.27 -4.57
CA PRO A 89 -8.60 8.31 -5.35
C PRO A 89 -8.45 9.68 -4.68
N THR A 90 -8.28 10.72 -5.49
CA THR A 90 -8.27 12.09 -5.00
C THR A 90 -9.69 12.53 -4.65
N ILE A 91 -9.89 12.95 -3.40
CA ILE A 91 -11.19 13.37 -2.87
C ILE A 91 -11.30 14.89 -2.92
N THR A 92 -12.38 15.37 -3.47
CA THR A 92 -12.77 16.78 -3.40
C THR A 92 -13.97 16.92 -2.49
N LEU A 93 -13.85 17.74 -1.46
CA LEU A 93 -14.94 18.04 -0.53
C LEU A 93 -15.50 19.44 -0.81
N LYS A 94 -16.79 19.50 -1.12
CA LYS A 94 -17.50 20.78 -1.37
C LYS A 94 -18.53 21.03 -0.26
N LEU A 95 -18.37 22.15 0.42
CA LEU A 95 -19.33 22.66 1.39
C LEU A 95 -19.91 23.99 0.86
N ASP A 96 -21.18 23.98 0.51
CA ASP A 96 -21.86 25.09 -0.19
C ASP A 96 -21.12 25.48 -1.48
N LYS A 97 -20.57 26.71 -1.49
CA LYS A 97 -19.80 27.25 -2.63
C LYS A 97 -18.28 27.12 -2.46
N LYS A 98 -17.83 26.57 -1.30
CA LYS A 98 -16.40 26.46 -0.99
C LYS A 98 -15.92 25.04 -1.26
N THR A 99 -14.79 24.92 -1.95
CA THR A 99 -14.01 23.69 -2.02
C THR A 99 -13.01 23.67 -0.88
N LEU A 100 -13.01 22.60 -0.09
CA LEU A 100 -12.11 22.39 1.03
C LEU A 100 -10.83 21.72 0.55
N VAL A 101 -9.73 21.93 1.27
CA VAL A 101 -8.39 21.46 0.94
C VAL A 101 -7.99 20.32 1.88
N GLU A 102 -7.65 19.16 1.31
CA GLU A 102 -7.15 18.02 2.07
C GLU A 102 -5.83 18.37 2.78
N GLY A 103 -5.64 17.85 3.99
CA GLY A 103 -4.50 18.15 4.87
C GLY A 103 -4.61 19.47 5.65
N SER A 104 -5.39 20.43 5.17
CA SER A 104 -5.63 21.72 5.84
C SER A 104 -7.01 21.84 6.45
N ASP A 105 -8.06 21.55 5.68
CA ASP A 105 -9.45 21.67 6.08
C ASP A 105 -10.07 20.32 6.49
N PHE A 106 -9.55 19.23 5.97
CA PHE A 106 -9.94 17.86 6.30
C PHE A 106 -8.80 16.87 6.07
N ASP A 107 -8.89 15.71 6.72
CA ASP A 107 -8.05 14.54 6.47
C ASP A 107 -8.90 13.39 5.95
N VAL A 108 -8.29 12.48 5.15
CA VAL A 108 -8.94 11.30 4.59
C VAL A 108 -8.31 10.03 5.15
N VAL A 109 -9.16 9.13 5.64
CA VAL A 109 -8.75 7.83 6.17
C VAL A 109 -9.40 6.74 5.33
N PHE A 110 -8.57 5.91 4.69
CA PHE A 110 -9.00 4.70 3.98
C PHE A 110 -8.91 3.50 4.93
N LYS A 111 -9.98 2.70 4.97
CA LYS A 111 -10.07 1.49 5.77
C LYS A 111 -10.52 0.31 4.90
N GLY A 112 -9.77 -0.78 4.96
CA GLY A 112 -9.96 -1.97 4.13
C GLY A 112 -8.74 -2.23 3.26
N ASP A 113 -8.86 -3.23 2.39
CA ASP A 113 -7.85 -3.54 1.39
C ASP A 113 -8.01 -2.55 0.21
N ILE A 114 -6.94 -1.82 -0.09
CA ILE A 114 -6.91 -0.84 -1.18
C ILE A 114 -6.24 -1.39 -2.44
N VAL A 115 -5.94 -2.68 -2.49
CA VAL A 115 -5.31 -3.35 -3.64
C VAL A 115 -6.28 -4.36 -4.24
N ASN A 116 -6.78 -5.31 -3.44
CA ASN A 116 -7.59 -6.41 -3.94
C ASN A 116 -9.08 -6.02 -4.07
N PRO A 117 -9.85 -6.72 -4.92
CA PRO A 117 -11.28 -6.50 -5.08
C PRO A 117 -12.04 -6.57 -3.75
N GLY A 118 -12.91 -5.59 -3.55
CA GLY A 118 -13.68 -5.46 -2.32
C GLY A 118 -14.15 -4.03 -2.07
N ASN A 119 -14.84 -3.83 -0.94
CA ASN A 119 -15.30 -2.51 -0.54
C ASN A 119 -14.25 -1.81 0.32
N VAL A 120 -13.93 -0.58 -0.03
CA VAL A 120 -13.04 0.31 0.72
C VAL A 120 -13.88 1.38 1.41
N SER A 121 -13.85 1.41 2.73
CA SER A 121 -14.47 2.51 3.50
C SER A 121 -13.55 3.72 3.51
N VAL A 122 -14.16 4.89 3.34
CA VAL A 122 -13.46 6.17 3.37
C VAL A 122 -14.12 7.05 4.42
N THR A 123 -13.33 7.50 5.39
CA THR A 123 -13.77 8.47 6.39
C THR A 123 -13.08 9.79 6.14
N VAL A 124 -13.85 10.83 5.88
CA VAL A 124 -13.38 12.21 5.76
C VAL A 124 -13.59 12.90 7.09
N VAL A 125 -12.54 13.40 7.70
CA VAL A 125 -12.57 14.01 9.04
C VAL A 125 -12.22 15.49 8.95
N GLY A 126 -13.07 16.36 9.46
CA GLY A 126 -12.84 17.80 9.51
C GLY A 126 -11.61 18.16 10.34
N LYS A 127 -10.89 19.20 9.93
CA LYS A 127 -9.64 19.67 10.54
C LYS A 127 -9.60 21.20 10.65
N GLY A 128 -8.90 21.70 11.66
CA GLY A 128 -8.72 23.14 11.87
C GLY A 128 -10.01 23.87 12.24
N ALA A 129 -10.57 24.62 11.29
CA ALA A 129 -11.84 25.33 11.48
C ALA A 129 -13.07 24.44 11.19
N TYR A 130 -12.85 23.22 10.73
CA TYR A 130 -13.92 22.28 10.37
C TYR A 130 -13.97 21.13 11.35
N ILE A 131 -15.19 20.67 11.67
CA ILE A 131 -15.47 19.55 12.57
C ILE A 131 -16.42 18.56 11.91
N GLY A 132 -16.61 17.41 12.55
CA GLY A 132 -17.48 16.35 12.06
C GLY A 132 -16.75 15.39 11.11
N SER A 133 -17.46 14.37 10.67
CA SER A 133 -16.94 13.37 9.75
C SER A 133 -18.01 12.90 8.76
N ILE A 134 -17.57 12.44 7.62
CA ILE A 134 -18.41 11.82 6.60
C ILE A 134 -17.86 10.42 6.34
N GLU A 135 -18.71 9.42 6.43
CA GLU A 135 -18.39 8.06 6.03
C GLU A 135 -18.95 7.79 4.64
N THR A 136 -18.13 7.26 3.78
CA THR A 136 -18.44 6.92 2.39
C THR A 136 -17.53 5.74 1.97
N GLY A 137 -17.51 5.39 0.70
CA GLY A 137 -16.64 4.33 0.18
C GLY A 137 -16.72 4.21 -1.32
N PHE A 138 -15.92 3.30 -1.84
CA PHE A 138 -15.93 2.85 -3.23
C PHE A 138 -15.60 1.35 -3.26
N ALA A 139 -15.87 0.70 -4.39
CA ALA A 139 -15.49 -0.68 -4.60
C ALA A 139 -14.26 -0.77 -5.52
N ILE A 140 -13.37 -1.72 -5.24
CA ILE A 140 -12.44 -2.24 -6.22
C ILE A 140 -13.15 -3.46 -6.82
N VAL A 141 -13.49 -3.38 -8.09
CA VAL A 141 -14.13 -4.49 -8.82
C VAL A 141 -13.06 -5.40 -9.43
N PRO A 142 -13.34 -6.70 -9.65
CA PRO A 142 -12.39 -7.58 -10.30
C PRO A 142 -11.87 -7.04 -11.62
N GLY A 143 -10.60 -7.27 -11.90
CA GLY A 143 -9.97 -6.92 -13.17
C GLY A 143 -10.53 -7.76 -14.32
N ASP A 144 -10.78 -7.16 -15.48
CA ASP A 144 -11.19 -7.91 -16.68
C ASP A 144 -9.95 -8.20 -17.52
N LEU A 145 -9.65 -9.49 -17.74
CA LEU A 145 -8.51 -9.93 -18.54
C LEU A 145 -8.56 -9.46 -20.00
N ALA A 146 -9.71 -8.99 -20.48
CA ALA A 146 -9.78 -8.32 -21.78
C ALA A 146 -8.87 -7.07 -21.87
N TYR A 147 -8.50 -6.47 -20.73
CA TYR A 147 -7.55 -5.35 -20.64
C TYR A 147 -6.12 -5.79 -20.26
N ALA A 148 -5.91 -7.09 -20.05
CA ALA A 148 -4.57 -7.62 -19.79
C ALA A 148 -3.76 -7.74 -21.08
N THR A 149 -2.45 -7.73 -20.97
CA THR A 149 -1.52 -8.02 -22.06
C THR A 149 -0.86 -9.35 -21.79
N ILE A 150 -0.81 -10.23 -22.78
CA ILE A 150 -0.04 -11.47 -22.73
C ILE A 150 1.21 -11.25 -23.58
N ASP A 151 2.39 -11.51 -23.02
CA ASP A 151 3.63 -11.44 -23.75
C ASP A 151 3.66 -12.49 -24.87
N VAL A 152 4.46 -12.22 -25.90
CA VAL A 152 4.66 -13.18 -27.00
C VAL A 152 5.21 -14.49 -26.44
N ILE A 153 4.49 -15.56 -26.66
CA ILE A 153 4.92 -16.91 -26.29
C ILE A 153 5.86 -17.42 -27.38
N PRO A 154 7.09 -17.82 -27.04
CA PRO A 154 8.02 -18.36 -28.03
C PRO A 154 7.52 -19.64 -28.66
N ASP A 155 7.83 -19.82 -29.94
CA ASP A 155 7.56 -21.06 -30.65
C ASP A 155 8.24 -22.26 -29.96
N GLN A 156 7.61 -23.41 -30.00
CA GLN A 156 8.04 -24.64 -29.35
C GLN A 156 8.29 -25.73 -30.39
N GLU A 157 9.26 -26.61 -30.17
CA GLU A 157 9.48 -27.80 -31.01
C GLU A 157 8.54 -28.93 -30.56
N GLU A 158 7.94 -29.66 -31.50
CA GLU A 158 7.14 -30.83 -31.24
C GLU A 158 7.93 -31.90 -30.48
N THR A 159 7.37 -32.36 -29.35
CA THR A 159 8.00 -33.41 -28.52
C THR A 159 7.16 -34.69 -28.50
N GLY A 160 5.96 -34.70 -29.07
CA GLY A 160 4.96 -35.73 -28.96
C GLY A 160 4.19 -35.73 -27.64
N GLU A 161 4.47 -34.78 -26.75
CA GLU A 161 3.77 -34.54 -25.49
C GLU A 161 3.17 -33.13 -25.49
N GLU A 162 2.23 -32.86 -24.57
CA GLU A 162 1.63 -31.54 -24.43
C GLU A 162 2.67 -30.46 -24.08
N LEU A 163 2.71 -29.41 -24.88
CA LEU A 163 3.57 -28.25 -24.69
C LEU A 163 2.81 -27.19 -23.89
N GLN A 164 3.32 -26.83 -22.72
CA GLN A 164 2.67 -25.90 -21.78
C GLN A 164 3.61 -24.73 -21.40
N PRO A 165 3.97 -23.85 -22.35
CA PRO A 165 4.78 -22.69 -22.05
C PRO A 165 4.03 -21.72 -21.17
N ALA A 166 4.59 -21.34 -20.00
CA ALA A 166 3.96 -20.40 -19.08
C ALA A 166 3.89 -18.99 -19.69
N PRO A 167 2.67 -18.44 -19.88
CA PRO A 167 2.51 -17.07 -20.38
C PRO A 167 2.82 -16.06 -19.28
N THR A 168 3.44 -14.94 -19.64
CA THR A 168 3.49 -13.75 -18.79
C THR A 168 2.26 -12.90 -19.06
N VAL A 169 1.46 -12.65 -18.06
CA VAL A 169 0.23 -11.85 -18.16
C VAL A 169 0.39 -10.59 -17.34
N GLU A 170 0.18 -9.42 -17.94
CA GLU A 170 0.33 -8.13 -17.27
C GLU A 170 -0.98 -7.32 -17.35
N MET A 171 -1.29 -6.61 -16.25
CA MET A 171 -2.39 -5.66 -16.17
C MET A 171 -1.96 -4.43 -15.37
N GLY A 172 -2.22 -3.23 -15.90
CA GLY A 172 -1.84 -1.99 -15.23
C GLY A 172 -0.33 -1.83 -15.00
N GLY A 173 0.51 -2.54 -15.79
CA GLY A 173 1.97 -2.57 -15.64
C GLY A 173 2.45 -3.49 -14.52
N LYS A 174 1.57 -4.37 -14.02
CA LYS A 174 1.89 -5.38 -13.01
C LYS A 174 1.67 -6.78 -13.56
N THR A 175 2.63 -7.67 -13.30
CA THR A 175 2.52 -9.08 -13.66
C THR A 175 1.52 -9.77 -12.73
N LEU A 176 0.52 -10.42 -13.31
CA LEU A 176 -0.47 -11.23 -12.62
C LEU A 176 0.12 -12.60 -12.24
N VAL A 177 -0.47 -13.24 -11.24
CA VAL A 177 0.02 -14.51 -10.67
C VAL A 177 -0.91 -15.66 -11.05
N GLU A 178 -0.37 -16.66 -11.76
CA GLU A 178 -1.10 -17.89 -12.04
C GLU A 178 -1.49 -18.63 -10.76
N GLY A 179 -2.71 -19.16 -10.74
CA GLY A 179 -3.31 -19.80 -9.56
C GLY A 179 -3.89 -18.84 -8.53
N VAL A 180 -3.68 -17.52 -8.69
CA VAL A 180 -4.23 -16.45 -7.83
C VAL A 180 -5.14 -15.53 -8.63
N ASP A 181 -4.65 -15.00 -9.76
CA ASP A 181 -5.35 -14.03 -10.59
C ASP A 181 -5.92 -14.68 -11.86
N TYR A 182 -5.32 -15.76 -12.33
CA TYR A 182 -5.76 -16.49 -13.53
C TYR A 182 -5.36 -17.96 -13.50
N THR A 183 -5.96 -18.74 -14.38
CA THR A 183 -5.55 -20.11 -14.75
C THR A 183 -5.26 -20.16 -16.24
N VAL A 184 -4.46 -21.16 -16.64
CA VAL A 184 -4.10 -21.38 -18.05
C VAL A 184 -4.58 -22.73 -18.50
N SER A 185 -5.09 -22.81 -19.73
CA SER A 185 -5.35 -24.05 -20.44
C SER A 185 -4.85 -23.95 -21.88
N TYR A 186 -4.60 -25.10 -22.48
CA TYR A 186 -4.00 -25.21 -23.81
C TYR A 186 -4.88 -26.05 -24.72
N ALA A 187 -4.86 -25.75 -26.02
CA ALA A 187 -5.46 -26.55 -27.06
C ALA A 187 -4.52 -26.63 -28.26
N ASP A 188 -4.57 -27.77 -28.97
CA ASP A 188 -3.77 -28.01 -30.18
C ASP A 188 -2.24 -27.89 -29.93
N ASN A 189 -1.79 -28.25 -28.74
CA ASN A 189 -0.44 -28.03 -28.23
C ASN A 189 0.46 -29.28 -28.26
N VAL A 190 0.14 -30.28 -29.09
CA VAL A 190 0.92 -31.53 -29.20
C VAL A 190 1.58 -31.66 -30.56
N GLU A 191 0.78 -31.48 -31.63
CA GLU A 191 1.23 -31.67 -33.00
C GLU A 191 1.61 -30.32 -33.64
N LYS A 192 2.44 -30.40 -34.68
CA LYS A 192 2.83 -29.25 -35.49
C LYS A 192 1.62 -28.42 -35.94
N GLY A 193 1.68 -27.12 -35.69
CA GLY A 193 0.63 -26.17 -36.02
C GLY A 193 0.56 -25.01 -35.02
N THR A 194 -0.54 -24.27 -35.08
CA THR A 194 -0.78 -23.17 -34.14
C THR A 194 -1.52 -23.68 -32.91
N ALA A 195 -0.86 -23.63 -31.76
CA ALA A 195 -1.45 -23.94 -30.46
C ALA A 195 -2.13 -22.71 -29.88
N THR A 196 -3.20 -22.94 -29.14
CA THR A 196 -3.96 -21.88 -28.45
C THR A 196 -3.72 -21.96 -26.94
N VAL A 197 -3.48 -20.81 -26.33
CA VAL A 197 -3.37 -20.62 -24.89
C VAL A 197 -4.58 -19.81 -24.43
N VAL A 198 -5.37 -20.35 -23.50
CA VAL A 198 -6.53 -19.69 -22.93
C VAL A 198 -6.20 -19.33 -21.48
N VAL A 199 -6.20 -18.03 -21.19
CA VAL A 199 -6.00 -17.48 -19.87
C VAL A 199 -7.37 -17.10 -19.31
N THR A 200 -7.81 -17.78 -18.25
CA THR A 200 -9.12 -17.55 -17.62
C THR A 200 -8.92 -16.89 -16.26
N GLY A 201 -9.59 -15.77 -16.04
CA GLY A 201 -9.54 -14.99 -14.80
C GLY A 201 -10.09 -15.76 -13.61
N MET A 202 -9.42 -15.62 -12.46
CA MET A 202 -9.89 -16.13 -11.18
C MET A 202 -9.49 -15.18 -10.05
N GLY A 203 -10.08 -15.36 -8.87
CA GLY A 203 -9.73 -14.56 -7.69
C GLY A 203 -9.94 -13.06 -7.91
N ASN A 204 -8.85 -12.34 -8.15
CA ASN A 204 -8.88 -10.89 -8.39
C ASN A 204 -9.28 -10.50 -9.82
N CYS A 205 -9.32 -11.45 -10.75
CA CYS A 205 -9.60 -11.21 -12.16
C CYS A 205 -10.80 -12.03 -12.66
N THR A 206 -11.39 -11.57 -13.75
CA THR A 206 -12.50 -12.19 -14.47
C THR A 206 -12.26 -12.13 -15.98
N GLY A 207 -13.12 -12.82 -16.75
CA GLY A 207 -13.01 -12.85 -18.20
C GLY A 207 -11.96 -13.83 -18.71
N GLU A 208 -11.74 -13.82 -20.01
CA GLU A 208 -10.79 -14.68 -20.69
C GLU A 208 -9.96 -13.88 -21.69
N GLN A 209 -8.71 -14.30 -21.87
CA GLN A 209 -7.79 -13.78 -22.88
C GLN A 209 -7.12 -14.94 -23.59
N HIS A 210 -6.86 -14.77 -24.89
CA HIS A 210 -6.27 -15.80 -25.73
C HIS A 210 -4.91 -15.36 -26.29
N ALA A 211 -3.99 -16.30 -26.36
CA ALA A 211 -2.72 -16.15 -27.07
C ALA A 211 -2.45 -17.42 -27.89
N THR A 212 -1.48 -17.35 -28.78
CA THR A 212 -1.08 -18.49 -29.60
C THR A 212 0.43 -18.59 -29.63
N PHE A 213 0.92 -19.80 -29.91
CA PHE A 213 2.31 -20.06 -30.26
C PHE A 213 2.38 -21.12 -31.36
N GLU A 214 3.46 -21.15 -32.12
CA GLU A 214 3.66 -22.18 -33.15
C GLU A 214 4.35 -23.40 -32.54
N VAL A 215 3.81 -24.58 -32.84
CA VAL A 215 4.46 -25.88 -32.64
C VAL A 215 5.20 -26.21 -33.93
N LEU A 216 6.52 -26.17 -33.87
CA LEU A 216 7.39 -26.44 -35.00
C LEU A 216 7.67 -27.93 -35.11
N GLU A 217 7.86 -28.43 -36.33
CA GLU A 217 8.30 -29.80 -36.57
C GLU A 217 9.65 -30.06 -35.89
N ALA A 218 9.72 -31.17 -35.14
CA ALA A 218 11.00 -31.56 -34.56
C ALA A 218 12.07 -31.70 -35.64
N PRO A 219 13.29 -31.20 -35.46
CA PRO A 219 14.33 -31.36 -36.42
C PRO A 219 14.56 -32.87 -36.68
N ASP A 220 14.54 -33.26 -37.97
CA ASP A 220 14.87 -34.62 -38.37
C ASP A 220 16.17 -35.05 -37.68
N GLU A 221 16.06 -35.98 -36.72
CA GLU A 221 17.26 -36.65 -36.24
C GLU A 221 18.00 -37.16 -37.47
N PRO A 222 19.31 -36.84 -37.65
CA PRO A 222 20.06 -37.38 -38.74
C PRO A 222 19.93 -38.90 -38.67
N LYS A 223 19.09 -39.46 -39.56
CA LYS A 223 18.97 -40.93 -39.71
C LYS A 223 20.38 -41.44 -39.81
N GLY A 224 20.89 -41.94 -38.67
CA GLY A 224 22.21 -42.47 -38.56
C GLY A 224 22.45 -43.50 -39.63
N GLY A 225 23.00 -43.01 -40.75
CA GLY A 225 23.72 -43.91 -41.65
C GLY A 225 24.76 -44.56 -40.75
N ALA A 226 24.59 -45.86 -40.54
CA ALA A 226 25.55 -46.65 -39.80
C ALA A 226 26.93 -46.39 -40.40
N ILE A 227 27.67 -45.41 -39.88
CA ILE A 227 29.11 -45.33 -40.06
C ILE A 227 29.63 -46.45 -39.13
N SER A 228 29.58 -47.65 -39.67
CA SER A 228 30.42 -48.74 -39.21
C SER A 228 31.87 -48.39 -39.57
N ALA A 229 32.35 -47.30 -39.00
CA ALA A 229 33.79 -47.04 -38.92
C ALA A 229 34.27 -47.70 -37.65
N ALA A 230 34.75 -48.90 -37.78
CA ALA A 230 35.55 -49.54 -36.77
C ALA A 230 36.74 -48.60 -36.43
N LEU A 231 36.52 -47.74 -35.44
CA LEU A 231 37.63 -47.04 -34.83
C LEU A 231 38.41 -48.03 -33.99
N PRO A 232 39.70 -48.14 -34.14
CA PRO A 232 40.51 -49.01 -33.30
C PRO A 232 40.40 -48.47 -31.86
N PHE A 233 40.02 -49.35 -30.98
CA PHE A 233 40.03 -49.12 -29.53
C PHE A 233 41.44 -48.78 -29.08
N VAL A 234 41.75 -47.51 -28.93
CA VAL A 234 42.93 -47.04 -28.19
C VAL A 234 42.50 -46.80 -26.78
N ALA A 235 42.72 -47.77 -25.94
CA ALA A 235 42.54 -47.64 -24.50
C ALA A 235 43.56 -46.62 -23.97
N GLY A 236 43.08 -45.45 -23.61
CA GLY A 236 43.86 -44.47 -22.86
C GLY A 236 42.98 -43.82 -21.76
N PRO A 237 43.43 -43.81 -20.49
CA PRO A 237 42.59 -43.50 -19.33
C PRO A 237 42.53 -42.01 -19.01
N ALA A 238 42.39 -41.14 -20.00
CA ALA A 238 42.54 -39.68 -19.79
C ALA A 238 41.26 -38.80 -19.87
N ILE A 239 40.06 -39.36 -20.16
CA ILE A 239 38.86 -38.52 -20.42
C ILE A 239 37.86 -38.49 -19.26
N VAL A 240 38.01 -39.35 -18.24
CA VAL A 240 37.07 -39.36 -17.10
C VAL A 240 37.36 -38.26 -16.07
N ALA A 241 38.50 -37.59 -16.12
CA ALA A 241 38.88 -36.58 -15.12
C ALA A 241 38.31 -35.16 -15.40
N ALA A 242 37.86 -34.85 -16.62
CA ALA A 242 37.46 -33.49 -16.98
C ALA A 242 36.01 -33.14 -16.55
N ILE A 243 35.11 -34.14 -16.41
CA ILE A 243 33.71 -33.88 -16.04
C ILE A 243 33.55 -33.71 -14.53
N ALA A 244 34.37 -34.35 -13.71
CA ALA A 244 34.33 -34.22 -12.25
C ALA A 244 34.86 -32.87 -11.72
N LEU A 245 35.77 -32.21 -12.45
CA LEU A 245 36.32 -30.92 -12.07
C LEU A 245 35.39 -29.73 -12.38
N GLY A 246 34.51 -29.83 -13.38
CA GLY A 246 33.53 -28.81 -13.71
C GLY A 246 32.43 -28.67 -12.66
N ILE A 247 31.98 -29.77 -12.09
CA ILE A 247 30.89 -29.78 -11.08
C ILE A 247 31.40 -29.26 -9.73
N VAL A 248 32.63 -29.54 -9.35
CA VAL A 248 33.24 -29.07 -8.09
C VAL A 248 33.52 -27.57 -8.16
N ALA A 249 33.94 -27.03 -9.31
CA ALA A 249 34.18 -25.60 -9.47
C ALA A 249 32.86 -24.78 -9.40
N PHE A 250 31.76 -25.32 -9.94
CA PHE A 250 30.46 -24.64 -9.92
C PHE A 250 29.87 -24.62 -8.50
N THR A 251 30.03 -25.64 -7.69
CA THR A 251 29.56 -25.68 -6.30
C THR A 251 30.38 -24.82 -5.36
N LEU A 252 31.68 -24.67 -5.58
CA LEU A 252 32.58 -23.81 -4.81
C LEU A 252 32.36 -22.32 -5.10
N ALA A 253 32.09 -21.96 -6.37
CA ALA A 253 31.76 -20.58 -6.74
C ALA A 253 30.43 -20.09 -6.14
N ARG A 254 29.44 -20.98 -5.97
CA ARG A 254 28.14 -20.65 -5.37
C ARG A 254 28.22 -20.43 -3.85
N ARG A 255 29.22 -21.01 -3.17
CA ARG A 255 29.44 -20.85 -1.72
C ARG A 255 30.13 -19.54 -1.33
N LYS A 256 30.78 -18.86 -2.28
CA LYS A 256 31.55 -17.62 -2.04
C LYS A 256 30.69 -16.35 -2.15
N ASN A 257 29.47 -16.44 -2.67
CA ASN A 257 28.55 -15.32 -2.89
C ASN A 257 27.29 -15.37 -2.00
N ASP A 258 27.33 -16.05 -0.84
CA ASP A 258 26.22 -15.98 0.14
C ASP A 258 26.48 -14.79 1.09
N PRO A 259 25.64 -13.73 1.07
CA PRO A 259 25.85 -12.52 1.88
C PRO A 259 25.46 -12.68 3.35
N ARG A 260 25.30 -13.92 3.87
CA ARG A 260 24.90 -14.21 5.25
C ARG A 260 25.98 -14.94 6.05
N ARG A 261 27.23 -14.45 5.94
CA ARG A 261 28.29 -14.74 6.92
C ARG A 261 29.04 -13.47 7.29
#